data_42eeee903c57812d4b0244e1f2e56787
#
_entry.id   42eeee903c57812d4b0244e1f2e56787
#
_cell.length_a   1.000
_cell.length_b   1.000
_cell.length_c   1.000
_cell.angle_alpha   90.00
_cell.angle_beta   90.00
_cell.angle_gamma   90.00
#
_symmetry.space_group_name_H-M   'P 1'
#
loop_
_entity.id
_entity.type
_entity.pdbx_description
1 polymer ?
#
loop_
_entity_poly.entity_id
_entity_poly.type
_entity_poly.pdbx_seq_one_letter_code
_entity_poly.pdbx_strand_id
1 'polypeptide(L)'
;MQIAVPDQANGMTDVMDTAERNKAIGRRWFAAFNAHDLEALLALYAEDAEHFSPKLKVRMPATEGWVRGVPALRAWWRDAFDRLPTLHYEVVKLTADTEQVFMEYIRHVEDEADLRVGEVLEVRDGRIIASRVYHG
;
A
#
# COMPACT_ATOMS: atom_id res chain seq x y z
N MET A 1 41.47 -18.91 15.30
CA MET A 1 40.17 -19.51 15.12
C MET A 1 39.09 -18.49 14.97
N GLN A 2 38.28 -18.68 14.01
CA GLN A 2 37.23 -17.78 13.69
C GLN A 2 35.95 -18.14 14.44
N ILE A 3 35.38 -17.18 15.09
CA ILE A 3 34.11 -17.40 15.75
C ILE A 3 33.03 -16.77 14.95
N ALA A 4 32.12 -17.58 14.53
CA ALA A 4 31.02 -17.11 13.70
C ALA A 4 29.88 -16.63 14.58
N VAL A 5 30.14 -15.60 15.32
CA VAL A 5 29.07 -15.03 16.11
C VAL A 5 28.11 -14.18 15.31
N PRO A 6 28.45 -13.86 14.12
CA PRO A 6 27.66 -12.92 13.36
C PRO A 6 26.24 -13.33 13.01
N ASP A 7 25.87 -14.59 13.27
CA ASP A 7 24.55 -15.05 12.86
C ASP A 7 23.40 -14.18 13.42
N GLN A 8 23.49 -13.85 14.70
CA GLN A 8 22.46 -12.99 15.28
C GLN A 8 22.56 -11.56 14.79
N ALA A 9 23.78 -11.04 14.67
CA ALA A 9 23.99 -9.69 14.16
C ALA A 9 23.56 -9.57 12.70
N ASN A 10 23.89 -10.58 11.88
CA ASN A 10 23.48 -10.60 10.48
C ASN A 10 21.97 -10.75 10.33
N GLY A 11 21.34 -11.61 11.14
CA GLY A 11 19.90 -11.77 11.13
C GLY A 11 19.18 -10.49 11.53
N MET A 12 19.70 -9.79 12.54
CA MET A 12 19.12 -8.52 12.96
C MET A 12 19.28 -7.45 11.89
N THR A 13 20.42 -7.37 11.21
CA THR A 13 20.65 -6.46 10.11
C THR A 13 19.69 -6.76 8.95
N ASP A 14 19.51 -8.04 8.62
CA ASP A 14 18.59 -8.44 7.57
C ASP A 14 17.14 -8.06 7.88
N VAL A 15 16.73 -8.21 9.14
CA VAL A 15 15.39 -7.80 9.59
C VAL A 15 15.22 -6.28 9.44
N MET A 16 16.19 -5.50 9.88
CA MET A 16 16.15 -4.04 9.78
C MET A 16 16.15 -3.60 8.32
N ASP A 17 17.00 -4.23 7.49
CA ASP A 17 17.06 -3.90 6.07
C ASP A 17 15.75 -4.24 5.35
N THR A 18 15.13 -5.36 5.71
CA THR A 18 13.83 -5.74 5.14
C THR A 18 12.74 -4.75 5.55
N ALA A 19 12.70 -4.37 6.83
CA ALA A 19 11.74 -3.38 7.30
C ALA A 19 11.93 -2.04 6.58
N GLU A 20 13.18 -1.60 6.40
CA GLU A 20 13.47 -0.36 5.69
C GLU A 20 13.10 -0.45 4.21
N ARG A 21 13.35 -1.60 3.56
CA ARG A 21 12.92 -1.82 2.17
C ARG A 21 11.40 -1.78 2.05
N ASN A 22 10.70 -2.37 3.01
CA ASN A 22 9.23 -2.33 3.02
C ASN A 22 8.73 -0.90 3.21
N LYS A 23 9.37 -0.15 4.10
CA LYS A 23 9.04 1.26 4.30
C LYS A 23 9.24 2.08 3.01
N ALA A 24 10.30 1.78 2.26
CA ALA A 24 10.55 2.41 0.96
C ALA A 24 9.44 2.08 -0.04
N ILE A 25 8.89 0.87 0.01
CA ILE A 25 7.72 0.49 -0.81
C ILE A 25 6.54 1.42 -0.48
N GLY A 26 6.29 1.64 0.81
CA GLY A 26 5.23 2.57 1.23
C GLY A 26 5.44 3.99 0.70
N ARG A 27 6.66 4.48 0.73
CA ARG A 27 6.98 5.80 0.19
C ARG A 27 6.74 5.86 -1.32
N ARG A 28 7.15 4.84 -2.05
CA ARG A 28 6.91 4.76 -3.49
C ARG A 28 5.42 4.64 -3.81
N TRP A 29 4.68 3.94 -2.93
CA TRP A 29 3.24 3.83 -3.06
C TRP A 29 2.58 5.22 -3.03
N PHE A 30 2.92 6.05 -2.03
CA PHE A 30 2.39 7.42 -1.97
C PHE A 30 2.82 8.26 -3.16
N ALA A 31 4.08 8.16 -3.58
CA ALA A 31 4.57 8.94 -4.71
C ALA A 31 3.80 8.59 -5.99
N ALA A 32 3.63 7.30 -6.27
CA ALA A 32 2.89 6.84 -7.45
C ALA A 32 1.41 7.24 -7.36
N PHE A 33 0.80 7.03 -6.18
CA PHE A 33 -0.61 7.33 -5.98
C PHE A 33 -0.87 8.83 -6.18
N ASN A 34 -0.09 9.68 -5.54
CA ASN A 34 -0.27 11.12 -5.62
C ASN A 34 0.06 11.70 -6.99
N ALA A 35 0.94 11.04 -7.75
CA ALA A 35 1.18 11.40 -9.14
C ALA A 35 0.08 10.88 -10.08
N HIS A 36 -0.86 10.09 -9.58
CA HIS A 36 -1.85 9.36 -10.36
C HIS A 36 -1.17 8.50 -11.44
N ASP A 37 0.00 7.98 -11.09
CA ASP A 37 0.79 7.11 -11.98
C ASP A 37 0.39 5.66 -11.74
N LEU A 38 -0.61 5.23 -12.50
CA LEU A 38 -1.22 3.92 -12.33
C LEU A 38 -0.21 2.79 -12.54
N GLU A 39 0.65 2.88 -13.56
CA GLU A 39 1.61 1.81 -13.83
C GLU A 39 2.69 1.73 -12.76
N ALA A 40 3.16 2.85 -12.24
CA ALA A 40 4.12 2.86 -11.13
C ALA A 40 3.50 2.27 -9.86
N LEU A 41 2.22 2.56 -9.61
CA LEU A 41 1.50 1.98 -8.48
C LEU A 41 1.37 0.47 -8.61
N LEU A 42 0.90 0.00 -9.76
CA LEU A 42 0.69 -1.43 -10.01
C LEU A 42 2.01 -2.21 -10.00
N ALA A 43 3.11 -1.57 -10.40
CA ALA A 43 4.43 -2.22 -10.38
C ALA A 43 4.88 -2.63 -8.97
N LEU A 44 4.28 -2.06 -7.92
CA LEU A 44 4.58 -2.41 -6.54
C LEU A 44 3.84 -3.67 -6.09
N TYR A 45 2.84 -4.12 -6.83
CA TYR A 45 1.95 -5.22 -6.45
C TYR A 45 2.34 -6.53 -7.14
N ALA A 46 2.15 -7.64 -6.43
CA ALA A 46 2.23 -8.97 -7.04
C ALA A 46 1.06 -9.16 -8.02
N GLU A 47 1.22 -10.03 -9.01
CA GLU A 47 0.20 -10.24 -10.05
C GLU A 47 -1.16 -10.65 -9.50
N ASP A 48 -1.16 -11.46 -8.45
CA ASP A 48 -2.38 -11.99 -7.83
C ASP A 48 -2.76 -11.26 -6.54
N ALA A 49 -2.20 -10.07 -6.32
CA ALA A 49 -2.47 -9.28 -5.13
C ALA A 49 -3.95 -8.95 -5.00
N GLU A 50 -4.39 -8.78 -3.75
CA GLU A 50 -5.77 -8.39 -3.48
C GLU A 50 -5.83 -7.05 -2.77
N HIS A 51 -6.95 -6.37 -2.91
CA HIS A 51 -7.17 -5.07 -2.29
C HIS A 51 -8.57 -5.00 -1.72
N PHE A 52 -8.66 -4.51 -0.49
CA PHE A 52 -9.93 -4.27 0.20
C PHE A 52 -10.11 -2.78 0.44
N SER A 53 -11.33 -2.29 0.21
CA SER A 53 -11.67 -0.91 0.53
C SER A 53 -13.16 -0.80 0.86
N PRO A 54 -13.52 -0.06 1.94
CA PRO A 54 -14.93 0.22 2.21
C PRO A 54 -15.62 0.96 1.05
N LYS A 55 -14.89 1.83 0.35
CA LYS A 55 -15.45 2.53 -0.81
C LYS A 55 -15.76 1.57 -1.95
N LEU A 56 -14.93 0.56 -2.13
CA LEU A 56 -15.15 -0.48 -3.12
C LEU A 56 -16.41 -1.28 -2.78
N LYS A 57 -16.61 -1.57 -1.50
CA LYS A 57 -17.82 -2.27 -1.05
C LYS A 57 -19.07 -1.46 -1.33
N VAL A 58 -19.01 -0.15 -1.18
CA VAL A 58 -20.16 0.74 -1.48
C VAL A 58 -20.44 0.79 -2.97
N ARG A 59 -19.40 0.95 -3.80
CA ARG A 59 -19.56 1.11 -5.25
C ARG A 59 -19.86 -0.20 -5.96
N MET A 60 -19.31 -1.31 -5.46
CA MET A 60 -19.43 -2.63 -6.07
C MET A 60 -19.76 -3.65 -4.99
N PRO A 61 -21.00 -3.64 -4.46
CA PRO A 61 -21.37 -4.48 -3.29
C PRO A 61 -21.12 -5.98 -3.50
N ALA A 62 -21.25 -6.47 -4.73
CA ALA A 62 -21.04 -7.88 -5.04
C ALA A 62 -19.62 -8.35 -4.72
N THR A 63 -18.65 -7.44 -4.69
CA THR A 63 -17.25 -7.76 -4.35
C THR A 63 -17.03 -7.92 -2.85
N GLU A 64 -17.99 -7.48 -2.03
CA GLU A 64 -17.83 -7.40 -0.57
C GLU A 64 -16.63 -6.54 -0.16
N GLY A 65 -16.18 -5.66 -1.04
CA GLY A 65 -15.05 -4.76 -0.80
C GLY A 65 -13.72 -5.27 -1.30
N TRP A 66 -13.67 -6.42 -1.97
CA TRP A 66 -12.43 -7.04 -2.42
C TRP A 66 -12.33 -7.10 -3.94
N VAL A 67 -11.16 -6.78 -4.47
CA VAL A 67 -10.77 -7.10 -5.85
C VAL A 67 -9.44 -7.83 -5.82
N ARG A 68 -9.19 -8.67 -6.81
CA ARG A 68 -8.00 -9.50 -6.86
C ARG A 68 -7.40 -9.50 -8.26
N GLY A 69 -6.07 -9.46 -8.29
CA GLY A 69 -5.30 -9.50 -9.52
C GLY A 69 -5.09 -8.12 -10.13
N VAL A 70 -3.97 -7.97 -10.82
CA VAL A 70 -3.57 -6.68 -11.39
C VAL A 70 -4.64 -6.11 -12.34
N PRO A 71 -5.30 -6.89 -13.20
CA PRO A 71 -6.34 -6.32 -14.06
C PRO A 71 -7.49 -5.67 -13.27
N ALA A 72 -7.93 -6.29 -12.17
CA ALA A 72 -9.01 -5.74 -11.34
C ALA A 72 -8.52 -4.52 -10.55
N LEU A 73 -7.30 -4.56 -10.04
CA LEU A 73 -6.68 -3.41 -9.37
C LEU A 73 -6.55 -2.24 -10.33
N ARG A 74 -6.14 -2.50 -11.56
CA ARG A 74 -6.01 -1.47 -12.59
C ARG A 74 -7.34 -0.79 -12.87
N ALA A 75 -8.40 -1.57 -13.04
CA ALA A 75 -9.73 -1.03 -13.30
C ALA A 75 -10.21 -0.15 -12.14
N TRP A 76 -9.99 -0.59 -10.90
CA TRP A 76 -10.41 0.12 -9.71
C TRP A 76 -9.70 1.47 -9.56
N TRP A 77 -8.37 1.49 -9.67
CA TRP A 77 -7.62 2.74 -9.48
C TRP A 77 -7.69 3.66 -10.70
N ARG A 78 -7.78 3.10 -11.91
CA ARG A 78 -8.00 3.94 -13.09
C ARG A 78 -9.30 4.72 -12.96
N ASP A 79 -10.36 4.05 -12.54
CA ASP A 79 -11.65 4.70 -12.31
C ASP A 79 -11.52 5.80 -11.25
N ALA A 80 -10.83 5.51 -10.14
CA ALA A 80 -10.65 6.50 -9.08
C ALA A 80 -9.88 7.73 -9.57
N PHE A 81 -8.78 7.53 -10.27
CA PHE A 81 -7.98 8.64 -10.79
C PHE A 81 -8.73 9.46 -11.83
N ASP A 82 -9.52 8.80 -12.67
CA ASP A 82 -10.31 9.49 -13.69
C ASP A 82 -11.45 10.31 -13.09
N ARG A 83 -12.14 9.76 -12.08
CA ARG A 83 -13.27 10.45 -11.43
C ARG A 83 -12.83 11.53 -10.46
N LEU A 84 -11.65 11.36 -9.85
CA LEU A 84 -11.20 12.21 -8.75
C LEU A 84 -9.85 12.83 -9.09
N PRO A 85 -9.82 13.80 -10.04
CA PRO A 85 -8.54 14.37 -10.50
C PRO A 85 -7.79 15.12 -9.40
N THR A 86 -8.47 15.55 -8.32
CA THR A 86 -7.83 16.25 -7.21
C THR A 86 -7.47 15.33 -6.05
N LEU A 87 -7.71 14.01 -6.18
CA LEU A 87 -7.41 13.04 -5.13
C LEU A 87 -5.94 13.12 -4.74
N HIS A 88 -5.68 13.31 -3.45
CA HIS A 88 -4.33 13.42 -2.91
C HIS A 88 -4.30 12.85 -1.49
N TYR A 89 -3.26 12.11 -1.17
CA TYR A 89 -3.04 11.56 0.16
C TYR A 89 -1.90 12.29 0.84
N GLU A 90 -2.22 12.89 2.00
CA GLU A 90 -1.23 13.55 2.85
C GLU A 90 -0.76 12.55 3.90
N VAL A 91 0.52 12.19 3.87
CA VAL A 91 1.08 11.19 4.77
C VAL A 91 1.15 11.76 6.19
N VAL A 92 0.58 11.02 7.16
CA VAL A 92 0.69 11.36 8.58
C VAL A 92 1.75 10.49 9.23
N LYS A 93 1.72 9.18 8.98
CA LYS A 93 2.65 8.25 9.60
C LYS A 93 2.84 7.04 8.71
N LEU A 94 4.05 6.51 8.71
CA LEU A 94 4.39 5.33 7.95
C LEU A 94 5.36 4.49 8.79
N THR A 95 4.94 3.26 9.10
CA THR A 95 5.76 2.30 9.86
C THR A 95 5.80 0.98 9.11
N ALA A 96 6.85 0.21 9.31
CA ALA A 96 7.00 -1.08 8.64
C ALA A 96 7.74 -2.06 9.51
N ASP A 97 7.41 -3.34 9.34
CA ASP A 97 8.20 -4.45 9.84
C ASP A 97 8.61 -5.34 8.65
N THR A 98 8.98 -6.59 8.91
CA THR A 98 9.45 -7.49 7.85
C THR A 98 8.34 -8.03 6.98
N GLU A 99 7.08 -7.84 7.36
CA GLU A 99 5.93 -8.45 6.66
C GLU A 99 4.93 -7.43 6.16
N GLN A 100 4.90 -6.22 6.74
CA GLN A 100 3.86 -5.26 6.39
C GLN A 100 4.29 -3.82 6.58
N VAL A 101 3.53 -2.94 5.94
CA VAL A 101 3.64 -1.49 6.09
C VAL A 101 2.30 -0.99 6.58
N PHE A 102 2.30 -0.17 7.62
CA PHE A 102 1.11 0.56 8.04
C PHE A 102 1.27 2.02 7.67
N MET A 103 0.25 2.56 7.02
CA MET A 103 0.23 3.94 6.54
C MET A 103 -0.98 4.64 7.11
N GLU A 104 -0.77 5.78 7.73
CA GLU A 104 -1.85 6.67 8.13
C GLU A 104 -1.76 7.93 7.28
N TYR A 105 -2.87 8.33 6.68
CA TYR A 105 -2.88 9.49 5.80
C TYR A 105 -4.24 10.19 5.83
N ILE A 106 -4.25 11.42 5.35
CA ILE A 106 -5.48 12.18 5.15
C ILE A 106 -5.78 12.17 3.65
N ARG A 107 -6.98 11.71 3.30
CA ARG A 107 -7.46 11.73 1.93
C ARG A 107 -8.10 13.07 1.66
N HIS A 108 -7.59 13.76 0.67
CA HIS A 108 -8.10 15.05 0.20
C HIS A 108 -8.70 14.89 -1.18
N VAL A 109 -9.92 15.36 -1.35
CA VAL A 109 -10.60 15.48 -2.64
C VAL A 109 -11.33 16.82 -2.62
N GLU A 110 -11.19 17.62 -3.68
CA GLU A 110 -11.89 18.90 -3.79
C GLU A 110 -13.39 18.68 -3.62
N ASP A 111 -14.02 19.54 -2.83
CA ASP A 111 -15.47 19.51 -2.54
C ASP A 111 -15.92 18.31 -1.70
N GLU A 112 -14.98 17.56 -1.13
CA GLU A 112 -15.29 16.52 -0.13
C GLU A 112 -14.62 16.85 1.20
N ALA A 113 -15.21 16.38 2.29
CA ALA A 113 -14.58 16.48 3.60
C ALA A 113 -13.32 15.60 3.63
N ASP A 114 -12.27 16.09 4.30
CA ASP A 114 -11.07 15.30 4.51
C ASP A 114 -11.38 14.03 5.28
N LEU A 115 -10.73 12.94 4.91
CA LEU A 115 -10.95 11.64 5.53
C LEU A 115 -9.63 11.08 6.04
N ARG A 116 -9.60 10.73 7.34
CA ARG A 116 -8.43 10.06 7.93
C ARG A 116 -8.52 8.58 7.64
N VAL A 117 -7.43 8.02 7.12
CA VAL A 117 -7.40 6.65 6.62
C VAL A 117 -6.20 5.91 7.22
N GLY A 118 -6.42 4.64 7.58
CA GLY A 118 -5.36 3.69 7.85
C GLY A 118 -5.34 2.66 6.73
N GLU A 119 -4.14 2.32 6.26
CA GLU A 119 -3.99 1.31 5.22
C GLU A 119 -2.83 0.38 5.54
N VAL A 120 -3.06 -0.92 5.37
CA VAL A 120 -2.05 -1.95 5.58
C VAL A 120 -1.63 -2.51 4.23
N LEU A 121 -0.33 -2.56 4.00
CA LEU A 121 0.24 -3.27 2.85
C LEU A 121 0.94 -4.51 3.39
N GLU A 122 0.52 -5.70 2.96
CA GLU A 122 1.26 -6.92 3.25
C GLU A 122 2.28 -7.12 2.14
N VAL A 123 3.53 -7.35 2.53
CA VAL A 123 4.65 -7.44 1.58
C VAL A 123 5.31 -8.80 1.69
N ARG A 124 5.60 -9.41 0.54
CA ARG A 124 6.36 -10.65 0.45
C ARG A 124 7.29 -10.55 -0.75
N ASP A 125 8.56 -10.87 -0.55
CA ASP A 125 9.58 -10.87 -1.60
C ASP A 125 9.62 -9.54 -2.37
N GLY A 126 9.48 -8.43 -1.63
CA GLY A 126 9.58 -7.08 -2.20
C GLY A 126 8.37 -6.60 -2.98
N ARG A 127 7.24 -7.33 -2.92
CA ARG A 127 6.01 -6.94 -3.60
C ARG A 127 4.83 -6.96 -2.65
N ILE A 128 3.87 -6.08 -2.90
CA ILE A 128 2.64 -6.04 -2.12
C ILE A 128 1.76 -7.20 -2.56
N ILE A 129 1.38 -8.06 -1.63
CA ILE A 129 0.48 -9.19 -1.90
C ILE A 129 -0.95 -8.89 -1.48
N ALA A 130 -1.15 -7.92 -0.61
CA ALA A 130 -2.49 -7.48 -0.21
C ALA A 130 -2.42 -6.05 0.31
N SER A 131 -3.46 -5.28 0.07
CA SER A 131 -3.63 -3.98 0.70
C SER A 131 -5.06 -3.85 1.21
N ARG A 132 -5.21 -3.26 2.40
CA ARG A 132 -6.52 -3.11 3.04
C ARG A 132 -6.66 -1.71 3.60
N VAL A 133 -7.77 -1.06 3.27
CA VAL A 133 -8.08 0.29 3.70
C VAL A 133 -9.09 0.24 4.84
N TYR A 134 -8.86 1.05 5.87
CA TYR A 134 -9.76 1.20 7.01
C TYR A 134 -10.04 2.68 7.26
N HIS A 135 -11.32 3.03 7.40
CA HIS A 135 -11.72 4.37 7.83
C HIS A 135 -13.10 4.29 8.49
N GLY A 136 -13.38 5.27 9.32
CA GLY A 136 -14.67 5.38 9.98
C GLY A 136 -15.66 6.24 9.24
#